data_4c5fa02b95a4829fed344d512aed0009
#
_entry.id   4c5fa02b95a4829fed344d512aed0009
#
_cell.length_a   1.000
_cell.length_b   1.000
_cell.length_c   1.000
_cell.angle_alpha   90.00
_cell.angle_beta   90.00
_cell.angle_gamma   90.00
#
_symmetry.space_group_name_H-M   'P 1'
#
loop_
_entity.id
_entity.type
_entity.pdbx_description
1 polymer ?
#
loop_
_entity_poly.entity_id
_entity_poly.type
_entity_poly.pdbx_seq_one_letter_code
_entity_poly.pdbx_strand_id
1 'polypeptide(L)'
;MNSDPAPAITGPPAVRVPGRRMEELSPDEALRLLGTVELGRIVFTRHALPAVRPVNHLLDAGDIVIRVQDGSTLAALLAALPGTGVVVAYEADAIDQGAHLGWSVVATGYATAITAPGEIERYAHLLQPWVEGTTSGAIRIRPDLVTGFRLLESRR
;
A
#
# COMPACT_ATOMS: atom_id res chain seq x y z
N MET A 1 25.56 27.26 43.58
CA MET A 1 25.13 25.97 42.97
C MET A 1 25.18 26.16 41.48
N ASN A 2 26.28 25.75 40.85
CA ASN A 2 26.40 25.77 39.38
C ASN A 2 25.82 24.48 38.84
N SER A 3 24.72 24.59 38.12
CA SER A 3 24.18 23.46 37.35
C SER A 3 24.94 23.40 36.04
N ASP A 4 25.81 22.44 35.91
CA ASP A 4 26.45 22.09 34.65
C ASP A 4 25.38 21.62 33.66
N PRO A 5 25.33 22.16 32.42
CA PRO A 5 24.41 21.65 31.42
C PRO A 5 24.83 20.22 30.99
N ALA A 6 23.85 19.33 30.96
CA ALA A 6 24.05 17.96 30.49
C ALA A 6 24.65 17.96 29.06
N PRO A 7 25.60 17.04 28.77
CA PRO A 7 26.20 16.96 27.45
C PRO A 7 25.13 16.66 26.40
N ALA A 8 25.12 17.47 25.35
CA ALA A 8 24.28 17.24 24.16
C ALA A 8 24.62 15.87 23.55
N ILE A 9 23.64 14.99 23.47
CA ILE A 9 23.81 13.72 22.78
C ILE A 9 23.90 14.05 21.28
N THR A 10 25.14 14.14 20.81
CA THR A 10 25.40 14.28 19.38
C THR A 10 25.14 12.92 18.75
N GLY A 11 24.05 12.78 18.02
CA GLY A 11 23.78 11.59 17.22
C GLY A 11 24.90 11.34 16.22
N PRO A 12 25.02 10.10 15.69
CA PRO A 12 26.05 9.79 14.70
C PRO A 12 25.92 10.74 13.50
N PRO A 13 27.05 11.14 12.89
CA PRO A 13 27.04 12.05 11.76
C PRO A 13 26.19 11.47 10.63
N ALA A 14 25.33 12.30 10.05
CA ALA A 14 24.51 11.90 8.92
C ALA A 14 25.42 11.46 7.76
N VAL A 15 25.37 10.17 7.42
CA VAL A 15 26.09 9.65 6.28
C VAL A 15 25.40 10.16 5.02
N ARG A 16 26.02 11.10 4.32
CA ARG A 16 25.58 11.49 2.98
C ARG A 16 25.90 10.37 2.01
N VAL A 17 24.89 9.70 1.52
CA VAL A 17 25.03 8.78 0.39
C VAL A 17 25.05 9.61 -0.89
N PRO A 18 26.17 9.65 -1.62
CA PRO A 18 26.24 10.42 -2.86
C PRO A 18 25.34 9.83 -3.93
N GLY A 19 24.64 10.67 -4.69
CA GLY A 19 24.12 10.30 -5.98
C GLY A 19 22.61 10.02 -6.06
N ARG A 20 21.84 10.07 -4.98
CA ARG A 20 20.37 9.87 -5.01
C ARG A 20 19.65 10.95 -4.21
N ARG A 21 18.51 11.38 -4.72
CA ARG A 21 17.57 12.27 -4.02
C ARG A 21 16.19 11.66 -3.97
N MET A 22 15.48 11.92 -2.93
CA MET A 22 14.09 11.53 -2.76
C MET A 22 13.19 12.73 -3.04
N GLU A 23 12.19 12.53 -3.88
CA GLU A 23 11.21 13.54 -4.25
C GLU A 23 9.83 13.05 -3.86
N GLU A 24 9.06 13.89 -3.17
CA GLU A 24 7.70 13.57 -2.81
C GLU A 24 6.79 13.66 -4.04
N LEU A 25 5.90 12.69 -4.19
CA LEU A 25 4.90 12.65 -5.24
C LEU A 25 3.61 13.33 -4.78
N SER A 26 2.89 13.96 -5.71
CA SER A 26 1.51 14.36 -5.44
C SER A 26 0.64 13.11 -5.26
N PRO A 27 -0.48 13.19 -4.52
CA PRO A 27 -1.41 12.07 -4.38
C PRO A 27 -1.90 11.50 -5.71
N ASP A 28 -2.21 12.34 -6.68
CA ASP A 28 -2.69 11.91 -8.00
C ASP A 28 -1.61 11.17 -8.78
N GLU A 29 -0.38 11.66 -8.77
CA GLU A 29 0.73 10.98 -9.42
C GLU A 29 1.07 9.66 -8.72
N ALA A 30 1.04 9.64 -7.40
CA ALA A 30 1.26 8.43 -6.62
C ALA A 30 0.23 7.34 -6.96
N LEU A 31 -1.05 7.66 -7.03
CA LEU A 31 -2.10 6.72 -7.44
C LEU A 31 -1.92 6.25 -8.88
N ARG A 32 -1.57 7.16 -9.78
CA ARG A 32 -1.29 6.79 -11.17
C ARG A 32 -0.16 5.77 -11.28
N LEU A 33 0.92 5.96 -10.54
CA LEU A 33 2.06 5.04 -10.51
C LEU A 33 1.66 3.69 -9.90
N LEU A 34 0.89 3.68 -8.83
CA LEU A 34 0.36 2.46 -8.22
C LEU A 34 -0.44 1.63 -9.23
N GLY A 35 -1.20 2.28 -10.10
CA GLY A 35 -1.95 1.63 -11.17
C GLY A 35 -1.09 1.06 -12.30
N THR A 36 0.20 1.38 -12.37
CA THR A 36 1.12 0.86 -13.41
C THR A 36 1.71 -0.50 -13.08
N VAL A 37 1.59 -0.96 -11.84
CA VAL A 37 2.04 -2.29 -11.40
C VAL A 37 0.86 -3.14 -10.97
N GLU A 38 1.02 -4.43 -11.01
CA GLU A 38 -0.04 -5.38 -10.68
C GLU A 38 0.06 -5.93 -9.26
N LEU A 39 1.25 -5.92 -8.66
CA LEU A 39 1.51 -6.47 -7.34
C LEU A 39 1.69 -5.36 -6.31
N GLY A 40 1.06 -5.54 -5.18
CA GLY A 40 1.23 -4.71 -4.00
C GLY A 40 1.13 -5.52 -2.73
N ARG A 41 0.99 -4.83 -1.63
CA ARG A 41 0.84 -5.43 -0.30
C ARG A 41 -0.26 -4.72 0.46
N ILE A 42 -1.23 -5.49 0.92
CA ILE A 42 -2.23 -4.98 1.86
C ILE A 42 -1.74 -5.15 3.29
N VAL A 43 -1.91 -4.11 4.08
CA VAL A 43 -1.56 -4.06 5.51
C VAL A 43 -2.83 -3.83 6.29
N PHE A 44 -3.13 -4.70 7.23
CA PHE A 44 -4.32 -4.63 8.07
C PHE A 44 -4.00 -5.09 9.50
N THR A 45 -4.91 -4.84 10.42
CA THR A 45 -4.74 -5.19 11.82
C THR A 45 -5.67 -6.34 12.20
N ARG A 46 -5.11 -7.36 12.81
CA ARG A 46 -5.84 -8.48 13.39
C ARG A 46 -5.42 -8.65 14.85
N HIS A 47 -6.40 -8.62 15.77
CA HIS A 47 -6.12 -8.73 17.22
C HIS A 47 -5.01 -7.77 17.69
N ALA A 48 -5.10 -6.52 17.27
CA ALA A 48 -4.11 -5.47 17.53
C ALA A 48 -2.68 -5.74 16.94
N LEU A 49 -2.52 -6.76 16.13
CA LEU A 49 -1.27 -7.09 15.45
C LEU A 49 -1.35 -6.72 13.96
N PRO A 50 -0.36 -6.02 13.43
CA PRO A 50 -0.32 -5.75 11.99
C PRO A 50 -0.05 -7.03 11.20
N ALA A 51 -0.74 -7.15 10.07
CA ALA A 51 -0.55 -8.23 9.12
C ALA A 51 -0.31 -7.66 7.72
N VAL A 52 0.54 -8.31 6.95
CA VAL A 52 0.89 -7.92 5.58
C VAL A 52 0.66 -9.10 4.65
N ARG A 53 0.05 -8.84 3.50
CA ARG A 53 -0.17 -9.87 2.47
C ARG A 53 0.16 -9.31 1.09
N PRO A 54 1.04 -9.97 0.32
CA PRO A 54 1.17 -9.69 -1.11
C PRO A 54 -0.12 -10.03 -1.83
N VAL A 55 -0.55 -9.18 -2.72
CA VAL A 55 -1.77 -9.37 -3.50
C VAL A 55 -1.69 -8.55 -4.78
N ASN A 56 -2.26 -9.08 -5.85
CA ASN A 56 -2.41 -8.32 -7.07
C ASN A 56 -3.64 -7.40 -7.00
N HIS A 57 -3.57 -6.29 -7.71
CA HIS A 57 -4.58 -5.25 -7.69
C HIS A 57 -4.82 -4.66 -9.08
N LEU A 58 -5.91 -3.94 -9.18
CA LEU A 58 -6.13 -2.95 -10.24
C LEU A 58 -6.62 -1.65 -9.62
N LEU A 59 -6.42 -0.57 -10.36
CA LEU A 59 -6.95 0.75 -10.01
C LEU A 59 -8.19 1.01 -10.85
N ASP A 60 -9.30 1.33 -10.21
CA ASP A 60 -10.57 1.62 -10.87
C ASP A 60 -11.19 2.89 -10.29
N ALA A 61 -11.24 3.95 -11.10
CA ALA A 61 -11.77 5.26 -10.72
C ALA A 61 -11.19 5.82 -9.40
N GLY A 62 -9.91 5.62 -9.17
CA GLY A 62 -9.21 6.07 -7.97
C GLY A 62 -9.30 5.12 -6.77
N ASP A 63 -10.07 4.05 -6.87
CA ASP A 63 -10.13 3.00 -5.86
C ASP A 63 -9.20 1.84 -6.22
N ILE A 64 -8.65 1.19 -5.19
CA ILE A 64 -7.82 0.01 -5.34
C ILE A 64 -8.72 -1.21 -5.16
N VAL A 65 -8.74 -2.08 -6.15
CA VAL A 65 -9.52 -3.31 -6.11
C VAL A 65 -8.58 -4.51 -6.02
N ILE A 66 -8.85 -5.39 -5.06
CA ILE A 66 -8.14 -6.65 -4.86
C ILE A 66 -9.13 -7.79 -4.78
N ARG A 67 -8.68 -8.99 -5.14
CA ARG A 67 -9.45 -10.21 -4.89
C ARG A 67 -8.92 -10.90 -3.64
N VAL A 68 -9.83 -11.49 -2.90
CA VAL A 68 -9.52 -12.11 -1.61
C VAL A 68 -9.78 -13.61 -1.72
N GLN A 69 -8.83 -14.38 -1.25
CA GLN A 69 -8.98 -15.82 -1.16
C GLN A 69 -10.05 -16.18 -0.12
N ASP A 70 -10.95 -17.08 -0.48
CA ASP A 70 -12.00 -17.57 0.40
C ASP A 70 -11.41 -18.20 1.66
N GLY A 71 -12.03 -17.94 2.80
CA GLY A 71 -11.55 -18.41 4.09
C GLY A 71 -10.32 -17.69 4.63
N SER A 72 -9.83 -16.65 3.94
CA SER A 72 -8.71 -15.86 4.43
C SER A 72 -9.08 -15.02 5.65
N THR A 73 -8.07 -14.66 6.44
CA THR A 73 -8.24 -13.77 7.59
C THR A 73 -8.87 -12.43 7.22
N LEU A 74 -8.46 -11.88 6.08
CA LEU A 74 -8.99 -10.60 5.61
C LEU A 74 -10.47 -10.72 5.20
N ALA A 75 -10.84 -11.80 4.53
CA ALA A 75 -12.24 -12.08 4.20
C ALA A 75 -13.11 -12.21 5.45
N ALA A 76 -12.62 -12.92 6.47
CA ALA A 76 -13.32 -13.05 7.75
C ALA A 76 -13.46 -11.72 8.49
N LEU A 77 -12.41 -10.89 8.47
CA LEU A 77 -12.43 -9.57 9.09
C LEU A 77 -13.47 -8.65 8.45
N LEU A 78 -13.56 -8.64 7.14
CA LEU A 78 -14.54 -7.84 6.39
C LEU A 78 -15.97 -8.33 6.58
N ALA A 79 -16.17 -9.64 6.65
CA ALA A 79 -17.48 -10.25 6.91
C ALA A 79 -18.01 -9.92 8.32
N ALA A 80 -17.10 -9.75 9.29
CA ALA A 80 -17.45 -9.42 10.67
C ALA A 80 -17.81 -7.93 10.88
N LEU A 81 -17.45 -7.05 9.95
CA LEU A 81 -17.63 -5.60 10.06
C LEU A 81 -18.41 -5.03 8.85
N PRO A 82 -19.69 -5.39 8.68
CA PRO A 82 -20.48 -4.89 7.55
C PRO A 82 -20.72 -3.38 7.66
N GLY A 83 -20.56 -2.69 6.54
CA GLY A 83 -21.03 -1.31 6.31
C GLY A 83 -19.97 -0.21 6.48
N THR A 84 -19.19 -0.19 7.53
CA THR A 84 -18.21 0.89 7.78
C THR A 84 -16.84 0.62 7.15
N GLY A 85 -16.54 -0.63 6.84
CA GLY A 85 -15.24 -1.02 6.32
C GLY A 85 -14.17 -1.16 7.40
N VAL A 86 -12.99 -1.53 6.96
CA VAL A 86 -11.80 -1.75 7.79
C VAL A 86 -10.70 -0.80 7.33
N VAL A 87 -10.04 -0.14 8.26
CA VAL A 87 -8.89 0.69 7.94
C VAL A 87 -7.72 -0.20 7.54
N VAL A 88 -7.18 0.05 6.38
CA VAL A 88 -6.04 -0.67 5.81
C VAL A 88 -5.05 0.31 5.20
N ALA A 89 -3.82 -0.16 5.01
CA ALA A 89 -2.87 0.47 4.12
C ALA A 89 -2.61 -0.47 2.93
N TYR A 90 -2.33 0.11 1.80
CA TYR A 90 -1.93 -0.59 0.59
C TYR A 90 -0.65 0.00 0.04
N GLU A 91 0.35 -0.80 -0.15
CA GLU A 91 1.67 -0.39 -0.65
C GLU A 91 1.94 -1.04 -1.99
N ALA A 92 2.51 -0.26 -2.91
CA ALA A 92 3.13 -0.77 -4.12
C ALA A 92 4.38 0.03 -4.44
N ASP A 93 5.32 -0.61 -5.09
CA ASP A 93 6.58 0.00 -5.47
C ASP A 93 7.10 -0.56 -6.80
N ALA A 94 8.02 0.17 -7.40
CA ALA A 94 8.85 -0.30 -8.49
C ALA A 94 10.24 0.30 -8.31
N ILE A 95 11.07 -0.35 -7.52
CA ILE A 95 12.42 0.08 -7.18
C ILE A 95 13.42 -0.89 -7.81
N ASP A 96 14.27 -0.35 -8.69
CA ASP A 96 15.44 -1.07 -9.19
C ASP A 96 16.51 -1.11 -8.10
N GLN A 97 16.79 -2.31 -7.61
CA GLN A 97 17.73 -2.51 -6.52
C GLN A 97 19.20 -2.25 -6.95
N GLY A 98 19.54 -2.43 -8.21
CA GLY A 98 20.87 -2.17 -8.72
C GLY A 98 21.13 -0.68 -8.93
N ALA A 99 20.18 0.03 -9.52
CA ALA A 99 20.27 1.47 -9.76
C ALA A 99 19.89 2.31 -8.55
N HIS A 100 19.13 1.76 -7.60
CA HIS A 100 18.51 2.46 -6.48
C HIS A 100 17.60 3.62 -6.93
N LEU A 101 16.88 3.38 -8.01
CA LEU A 101 15.93 4.31 -8.61
C LEU A 101 14.53 3.69 -8.64
N GLY A 102 13.52 4.52 -8.65
CA GLY A 102 12.14 4.06 -8.73
C GLY A 102 11.21 4.86 -7.85
N TRP A 103 10.13 4.25 -7.44
CA TRP A 103 9.10 4.89 -6.63
C TRP A 103 8.46 3.91 -5.66
N SER A 104 7.88 4.45 -4.60
CA SER A 104 7.02 3.72 -3.66
C SER A 104 5.79 4.57 -3.32
N VAL A 105 4.66 3.91 -3.12
CA VAL A 105 3.38 4.55 -2.83
C VAL A 105 2.68 3.79 -1.72
N VAL A 106 2.14 4.52 -0.76
CA VAL A 106 1.27 3.99 0.29
C VAL A 106 -0.06 4.72 0.26
N ALA A 107 -1.14 3.97 0.13
CA ALA A 107 -2.50 4.46 0.23
C ALA A 107 -3.11 3.92 1.52
N THR A 108 -3.63 4.80 2.36
CA THR A 108 -4.34 4.43 3.58
C THR A 108 -5.80 4.81 3.43
N GLY A 109 -6.70 3.92 3.76
CA GLY A 109 -8.13 4.15 3.60
C GLY A 109 -8.98 3.00 4.14
N TYR A 110 -10.20 2.94 3.66
CA TYR A 110 -11.19 1.97 4.10
C TYR A 110 -11.40 0.88 3.07
N ALA A 111 -11.27 -0.36 3.51
CA ALA A 111 -11.57 -1.54 2.72
C ALA A 111 -13.00 -2.01 2.99
N THR A 112 -13.77 -2.19 1.94
CA THR A 112 -15.14 -2.71 1.98
C THR A 112 -15.29 -3.88 1.02
N ALA A 113 -16.13 -4.85 1.39
CA ALA A 113 -16.45 -5.94 0.48
C ALA A 113 -17.31 -5.43 -0.68
N ILE A 114 -16.97 -5.86 -1.89
CA ILE A 114 -17.80 -5.64 -3.07
C ILE A 114 -18.86 -6.74 -3.07
N THR A 115 -20.14 -6.36 -3.07
CA THR A 115 -21.27 -7.28 -2.96
C THR A 115 -22.13 -7.35 -4.21
N ALA A 116 -22.05 -6.36 -5.09
CA ALA A 116 -22.82 -6.35 -6.32
C ALA A 116 -22.37 -7.44 -7.30
N PRO A 117 -23.25 -8.39 -7.71
CA PRO A 117 -22.83 -9.52 -8.54
C PRO A 117 -22.18 -9.12 -9.86
N GLY A 118 -22.67 -8.05 -10.50
CA GLY A 118 -22.10 -7.54 -11.75
C GLY A 118 -20.68 -6.99 -11.60
N GLU A 119 -20.38 -6.34 -10.47
CA GLU A 119 -19.02 -5.87 -10.15
C GLU A 119 -18.09 -7.04 -9.83
N ILE A 120 -18.56 -8.00 -9.05
CA ILE A 120 -17.78 -9.21 -8.72
C ILE A 120 -17.38 -9.94 -10.01
N GLU A 121 -18.32 -10.14 -10.93
CA GLU A 121 -18.06 -10.77 -12.22
C GLU A 121 -17.05 -9.97 -13.06
N ARG A 122 -17.23 -8.65 -13.12
CA ARG A 122 -16.32 -7.77 -13.86
C ARG A 122 -14.89 -7.86 -13.35
N TYR A 123 -14.69 -7.79 -12.04
CA TYR A 123 -13.35 -7.90 -11.44
C TYR A 123 -12.78 -9.32 -11.51
N ALA A 124 -13.62 -10.35 -11.54
CA ALA A 124 -13.17 -11.71 -11.78
C ALA A 124 -12.49 -11.87 -13.14
N HIS A 125 -12.96 -11.14 -14.16
CA HIS A 125 -12.34 -11.13 -15.49
C HIS A 125 -11.10 -10.22 -15.56
N LEU A 126 -11.13 -9.06 -14.93
CA LEU A 126 -10.07 -8.06 -15.03
C LEU A 126 -8.88 -8.36 -14.12
N LEU A 127 -9.12 -9.03 -13.01
CA LEU A 127 -8.12 -9.26 -11.96
C LEU A 127 -7.99 -10.77 -11.71
N GLN A 128 -7.10 -11.39 -12.47
CA GLN A 128 -6.81 -12.82 -12.36
C GLN A 128 -5.96 -13.11 -11.14
N PRO A 129 -6.33 -14.09 -10.29
CA PRO A 129 -5.50 -14.47 -9.14
C PRO A 129 -4.19 -15.11 -9.61
N TRP A 130 -3.10 -14.81 -8.92
CA TRP A 130 -1.79 -15.40 -9.20
C TRP A 130 -1.57 -16.75 -8.50
N VAL A 131 -2.44 -17.08 -7.57
CA VAL A 131 -2.35 -18.29 -6.76
C VAL A 131 -3.59 -19.15 -7.03
N GLU A 132 -3.39 -20.46 -7.14
CA GLU A 132 -4.49 -21.39 -7.23
C GLU A 132 -5.34 -21.37 -5.95
N GLY A 133 -6.63 -21.45 -6.11
CA GLY A 133 -7.59 -21.42 -5.00
C GLY A 133 -8.88 -20.73 -5.38
N THR A 134 -9.85 -20.79 -4.49
CA THR A 134 -11.16 -20.16 -4.70
C THR A 134 -11.11 -18.72 -4.22
N THR A 135 -11.33 -17.78 -5.14
CA THR A 135 -11.48 -16.36 -4.86
C THR A 135 -12.84 -15.92 -5.38
N SER A 136 -13.86 -15.96 -4.53
CA SER A 136 -15.23 -15.54 -4.89
C SER A 136 -15.50 -14.08 -4.58
N GLY A 137 -14.72 -13.45 -3.71
CA GLY A 137 -14.90 -12.09 -3.26
C GLY A 137 -13.91 -11.09 -3.85
N ALA A 138 -14.31 -9.84 -3.84
CA ALA A 138 -13.47 -8.69 -4.16
C ALA A 138 -13.63 -7.62 -3.08
N ILE A 139 -12.58 -6.84 -2.89
CA ILE A 139 -12.51 -5.75 -1.92
C ILE A 139 -12.18 -4.47 -2.66
N ARG A 140 -12.86 -3.41 -2.28
CA ARG A 140 -12.58 -2.04 -2.69
C ARG A 140 -11.90 -1.29 -1.56
N ILE A 141 -10.74 -0.75 -1.83
CA ILE A 141 -10.04 0.16 -0.92
C ILE A 141 -10.23 1.56 -1.45
N ARG A 142 -10.88 2.41 -0.67
CA ARG A 142 -11.01 3.83 -0.98
C ARG A 142 -9.91 4.59 -0.24
N PRO A 143 -8.92 5.16 -0.97
CA PRO A 143 -7.85 5.91 -0.35
C PRO A 143 -8.35 7.22 0.24
N ASP A 144 -8.00 7.47 1.51
CA ASP A 144 -8.19 8.77 2.16
C ASP A 144 -6.88 9.57 2.18
N LEU A 145 -5.77 8.88 2.38
CA LEU A 145 -4.44 9.45 2.38
C LEU A 145 -3.54 8.67 1.41
N VAL A 146 -2.93 9.37 0.48
CA VAL A 146 -1.97 8.79 -0.45
C VAL A 146 -0.65 9.54 -0.33
N THR A 147 0.41 8.80 -0.06
CA THR A 147 1.77 9.32 -0.01
C THR A 147 2.66 8.51 -0.96
N GLY A 148 3.63 9.17 -1.54
CA GLY A 148 4.56 8.49 -2.42
C GLY A 148 5.85 9.26 -2.58
N PHE A 149 6.90 8.53 -2.91
CA PHE A 149 8.22 9.08 -3.12
C PHE A 149 8.85 8.48 -4.38
N ARG A 150 9.64 9.29 -5.05
CA ARG A 150 10.47 8.89 -6.17
C ARG A 150 11.94 9.02 -5.81
N LEU A 151 12.71 7.99 -6.10
CA LEU A 151 14.17 8.01 -6.01
C LEU A 151 14.73 8.39 -7.37
N LEU A 152 15.46 9.48 -7.42
CA LEU A 152 16.04 10.04 -8.62
C LEU A 152 17.56 10.21 -8.46
N GLU A 153 18.25 10.30 -9.58
CA GLU A 153 19.65 10.72 -9.55
C GLU A 153 19.77 12.16 -9.05
N SER A 154 20.78 12.40 -8.22
CA SER A 154 21.12 13.76 -7.83
C SER A 154 21.57 14.54 -9.04
N ARG A 155 21.01 15.73 -9.24
CA ARG A 155 21.57 16.66 -10.26
C ARG A 155 22.99 17.04 -9.81
N ARG A 156 23.90 16.98 -10.75
CA ARG A 156 25.25 17.53 -10.56
C ARG A 156 25.21 19.04 -10.53
#